data_5af832601bd2f444150dee710100184f
#
_entry.id   5af832601bd2f444150dee710100184f
#
_cell.length_a   1.000
_cell.length_b   1.000
_cell.length_c   1.000
_cell.angle_alpha   90.00
_cell.angle_beta   90.00
_cell.angle_gamma   90.00
#
_symmetry.space_group_name_H-M   'P 1'
#
loop_
_entity.id
_entity.type
_entity.pdbx_description
1 polymer ?
#
loop_
_entity_poly.entity_id
_entity_poly.type
_entity_poly.pdbx_seq_one_letter_code
_entity_poly.pdbx_strand_id
1 'polypeptide(L)'
;TVQEVLDTTVMAFHLAEHHDVMLPVNVCLDGNYLSYGASRVEMPDQAEVDDFMGHKDVNWHVALDPLRPMAVDPLTGGSGGNGPETFVRYRRGQCAGMKNALHVITEMHEDWARRSGEAHRFAPLVEEYRLDDAEYAIMTLGSMTGAAKDAVDEARAAGEKVGLIKIKTFSPFPIDALQHALRGVRALGVVDRSVNFRWNCG
;
A
#
# COMPACT_ATOMS: atom_id res chain seq x y z
N THR A 1 -3.66 -7.63 9.71
CA THR A 1 -4.47 -7.52 10.95
C THR A 1 -5.66 -6.59 10.73
N VAL A 2 -6.68 -6.66 11.59
CA VAL A 2 -7.83 -5.74 11.54
C VAL A 2 -7.40 -4.31 11.84
N GLN A 3 -6.40 -4.13 12.71
CA GLN A 3 -5.81 -2.83 12.99
C GLN A 3 -5.19 -2.21 11.73
N GLU A 4 -4.42 -2.97 10.98
CA GLU A 4 -3.86 -2.49 9.70
C GLU A 4 -4.93 -2.07 8.70
N VAL A 5 -6.09 -2.77 8.68
CA VAL A 5 -7.19 -2.40 7.78
C VAL A 5 -7.77 -1.05 8.17
N LEU A 6 -8.00 -0.81 9.47
CA LEU A 6 -8.49 0.46 9.99
C LEU A 6 -7.54 1.59 9.60
N ASP A 7 -6.27 1.46 9.99
CA ASP A 7 -5.26 2.50 9.77
C ASP A 7 -5.01 2.76 8.28
N THR A 8 -4.89 1.69 7.49
CA THR A 8 -4.72 1.82 6.04
C THR A 8 -5.92 2.49 5.38
N THR A 9 -7.13 2.28 5.91
CA THR A 9 -8.32 2.95 5.37
C THR A 9 -8.28 4.45 5.62
N VAL A 10 -7.91 4.89 6.83
CA VAL A 10 -7.71 6.32 7.12
C VAL A 10 -6.63 6.92 6.21
N MET A 11 -5.48 6.26 6.12
CA MET A 11 -4.37 6.70 5.30
C MET A 11 -4.69 6.74 3.80
N ALA A 12 -5.59 5.86 3.32
CA ALA A 12 -5.96 5.79 1.90
C ALA A 12 -6.62 7.07 1.40
N PHE A 13 -7.42 7.74 2.23
CA PHE A 13 -8.01 9.04 1.88
C PHE A 13 -6.95 10.11 1.73
N HIS A 14 -6.01 10.18 2.69
CA HIS A 14 -4.89 11.11 2.61
C HIS A 14 -4.03 10.89 1.36
N LEU A 15 -3.71 9.62 1.07
CA LEU A 15 -2.91 9.24 -0.11
C LEU A 15 -3.61 9.59 -1.42
N ALA A 16 -4.91 9.31 -1.53
CA ALA A 16 -5.68 9.56 -2.75
C ALA A 16 -5.74 11.06 -3.09
N GLU A 17 -5.78 11.91 -2.06
CA GLU A 17 -5.88 13.36 -2.17
C GLU A 17 -4.53 14.08 -2.12
N HIS A 18 -3.43 13.35 -1.90
CA HIS A 18 -2.10 13.94 -1.87
C HIS A 18 -1.74 14.53 -3.24
N HIS A 19 -1.31 15.81 -3.28
CA HIS A 19 -1.11 16.55 -4.53
C HIS A 19 -0.07 15.92 -5.49
N ASP A 20 0.90 15.17 -4.96
CA ASP A 20 1.89 14.46 -5.77
C ASP A 20 1.40 13.10 -6.28
N VAL A 21 0.24 12.63 -5.81
CA VAL A 21 -0.33 11.32 -6.17
C VAL A 21 -1.60 11.50 -6.98
N MET A 22 -2.67 12.07 -6.39
CA MET A 22 -3.95 12.35 -7.05
C MET A 22 -4.48 11.15 -7.86
N LEU A 23 -4.51 9.96 -7.24
CA LEU A 23 -4.94 8.71 -7.85
C LEU A 23 -5.93 7.99 -6.95
N PRO A 24 -6.89 7.24 -7.53
CA PRO A 24 -7.72 6.33 -6.73
C PRO A 24 -6.87 5.31 -5.98
N VAL A 25 -7.25 5.03 -4.74
CA VAL A 25 -6.59 4.05 -3.87
C VAL A 25 -7.53 2.89 -3.60
N ASN A 26 -7.02 1.66 -3.70
CA ASN A 26 -7.73 0.46 -3.33
C ASN A 26 -7.13 -0.14 -2.06
N VAL A 27 -7.93 -0.26 -1.00
CA VAL A 27 -7.58 -1.01 0.20
C VAL A 27 -8.12 -2.42 0.04
N CYS A 28 -7.22 -3.39 -0.12
CA CYS A 28 -7.58 -4.79 -0.31
C CYS A 28 -7.47 -5.55 1.01
N LEU A 29 -8.50 -6.29 1.37
CA LEU A 29 -8.53 -7.13 2.55
C LEU A 29 -9.11 -8.51 2.25
N ASP A 30 -8.75 -9.47 3.11
CA ASP A 30 -9.26 -10.82 3.01
C ASP A 30 -10.77 -10.88 3.29
N GLY A 31 -11.51 -11.52 2.42
CA GLY A 31 -12.97 -11.55 2.43
C GLY A 31 -13.59 -12.42 3.54
N ASN A 32 -12.82 -13.14 4.34
CA ASN A 32 -13.33 -13.96 5.44
C ASN A 32 -12.64 -13.63 6.76
N TYR A 33 -11.32 -13.81 6.86
CA TYR A 33 -10.60 -13.63 8.11
C TYR A 33 -10.62 -12.19 8.64
N LEU A 34 -10.61 -11.20 7.75
CA LEU A 34 -10.59 -9.80 8.13
C LEU A 34 -11.96 -9.13 8.06
N SER A 35 -12.90 -9.64 7.26
CA SER A 35 -14.21 -9.02 7.09
C SER A 35 -15.31 -9.64 7.97
N TYR A 36 -15.14 -10.88 8.41
CA TYR A 36 -16.09 -11.57 9.29
C TYR A 36 -15.58 -11.75 10.74
N GLY A 37 -14.26 -11.81 10.92
CA GLY A 37 -13.66 -11.97 12.23
C GLY A 37 -13.79 -10.69 13.06
N ALA A 38 -14.27 -10.82 14.31
CA ALA A 38 -14.22 -9.72 15.28
C ALA A 38 -12.88 -9.74 16.00
N SER A 39 -12.15 -8.63 15.96
CA SER A 39 -10.90 -8.45 16.69
C SER A 39 -10.89 -7.10 17.39
N ARG A 40 -10.17 -7.04 18.50
CA ARG A 40 -9.94 -5.77 19.19
C ARG A 40 -9.06 -4.88 18.33
N VAL A 41 -9.42 -3.61 18.22
CA VAL A 41 -8.63 -2.54 17.60
C VAL A 41 -8.47 -1.38 18.57
N GLU A 42 -7.40 -0.64 18.43
CA GLU A 42 -7.22 0.67 19.03
C GLU A 42 -7.76 1.71 18.06
N MET A 43 -8.75 2.45 18.50
CA MET A 43 -9.35 3.51 17.68
C MET A 43 -8.55 4.79 17.90
N PRO A 44 -8.06 5.44 16.84
CA PRO A 44 -7.44 6.75 16.97
C PRO A 44 -8.49 7.77 17.42
N ASP A 45 -8.08 8.78 18.16
CA ASP A 45 -8.94 9.89 18.51
C ASP A 45 -9.29 10.72 17.28
N GLN A 46 -10.50 11.29 17.26
CA GLN A 46 -10.94 12.12 16.13
C GLN A 46 -9.99 13.30 15.87
N ALA A 47 -9.40 13.87 16.92
CA ALA A 47 -8.45 14.95 16.81
C ALA A 47 -7.15 14.53 16.10
N GLU A 48 -6.69 13.30 16.33
CA GLU A 48 -5.52 12.72 15.66
C GLU A 48 -5.78 12.51 14.17
N VAL A 49 -6.97 11.98 13.84
CA VAL A 49 -7.40 11.81 12.44
C VAL A 49 -7.53 13.17 11.75
N ASP A 50 -8.17 14.14 12.40
CA ASP A 50 -8.36 15.48 11.85
C ASP A 50 -7.03 16.20 11.61
N ASP A 51 -6.06 16.03 12.51
CA ASP A 51 -4.72 16.61 12.38
C ASP A 51 -3.89 15.91 11.29
N PHE A 52 -4.03 14.59 11.18
CA PHE A 52 -3.40 13.81 10.10
C PHE A 52 -3.96 14.15 8.72
N MET A 53 -5.27 14.27 8.60
CA MET A 53 -5.94 14.62 7.34
C MET A 53 -5.71 16.07 6.92
N GLY A 54 -5.22 16.91 7.83
CA GLY A 54 -5.03 18.34 7.60
C GLY A 54 -6.35 19.12 7.69
N HIS A 55 -6.24 20.43 7.55
CA HIS A 55 -7.40 21.30 7.70
C HIS A 55 -8.48 21.03 6.65
N LYS A 56 -9.72 21.07 7.15
CA LYS A 56 -10.98 20.80 6.42
C LYS A 56 -11.36 21.87 5.39
N ASP A 57 -10.51 22.85 5.16
CA ASP A 57 -10.68 23.72 4.03
C ASP A 57 -10.56 22.87 2.77
N VAL A 58 -11.60 22.93 1.96
CA VAL A 58 -11.73 22.14 0.74
C VAL A 58 -10.39 22.03 0.02
N ASN A 59 -9.91 20.79 -0.13
CA ASN A 59 -8.71 20.53 -0.91
C ASN A 59 -8.97 20.90 -2.37
N TRP A 60 -8.72 22.16 -2.71
CA TRP A 60 -9.05 22.74 -4.01
C TRP A 60 -8.44 21.97 -5.19
N HIS A 61 -7.34 21.27 -4.96
CA HIS A 61 -6.71 20.46 -6.01
C HIS A 61 -7.49 19.19 -6.36
N VAL A 62 -8.36 18.68 -5.46
CA VAL A 62 -9.23 17.52 -5.72
C VAL A 62 -10.69 17.92 -5.91
N ALA A 63 -11.07 19.15 -5.54
CA ALA A 63 -12.41 19.65 -5.72
C ALA A 63 -12.69 20.03 -7.19
N LEU A 64 -13.91 19.76 -7.65
CA LEU A 64 -14.38 20.28 -8.92
C LEU A 64 -14.63 21.79 -8.81
N ASP A 65 -13.84 22.59 -9.52
CA ASP A 65 -13.98 24.04 -9.57
C ASP A 65 -14.91 24.42 -10.75
N PRO A 66 -16.11 24.97 -10.47
CA PRO A 66 -17.05 25.38 -11.54
C PRO A 66 -16.49 26.47 -12.45
N LEU A 67 -15.52 27.25 -11.98
CA LEU A 67 -14.86 28.30 -12.77
C LEU A 67 -13.73 27.75 -13.66
N ARG A 68 -13.29 26.54 -13.38
CA ARG A 68 -12.28 25.82 -14.17
C ARG A 68 -12.75 24.39 -14.46
N PRO A 69 -13.84 24.22 -15.21
CA PRO A 69 -14.40 22.93 -15.46
C PRO A 69 -13.41 22.06 -16.25
N MET A 70 -13.18 20.83 -15.76
CA MET A 70 -12.46 19.82 -16.50
C MET A 70 -13.47 19.00 -17.31
N ALA A 71 -13.56 19.29 -18.59
CA ALA A 71 -14.25 18.42 -19.55
C ALA A 71 -13.19 17.79 -20.47
N VAL A 72 -13.03 16.50 -20.40
CA VAL A 72 -12.08 15.77 -21.26
C VAL A 72 -12.86 14.78 -22.08
N ASP A 73 -12.85 14.97 -23.38
CA ASP A 73 -13.26 13.95 -24.32
C ASP A 73 -12.05 13.04 -24.60
N PRO A 74 -12.10 11.76 -24.23
CA PRO A 74 -10.99 10.84 -24.44
C PRO A 74 -10.67 10.58 -25.90
N LEU A 75 -11.63 10.82 -26.82
CA LEU A 75 -11.42 10.59 -28.26
C LEU A 75 -10.81 11.80 -28.94
N THR A 76 -11.19 13.01 -28.52
CA THR A 76 -10.72 14.26 -29.15
C THR A 76 -9.66 14.96 -28.31
N GLY A 77 -9.37 14.47 -27.12
CA GLY A 77 -8.38 15.03 -26.20
C GLY A 77 -8.82 16.31 -25.55
N GLY A 78 -10.12 16.58 -25.51
CA GLY A 78 -10.72 17.73 -24.86
C GLY A 78 -10.99 18.89 -25.81
N SER A 79 -11.77 19.84 -25.31
CA SER A 79 -12.31 20.99 -26.05
C SER A 79 -11.26 22.00 -26.58
N GLY A 80 -9.98 21.74 -26.41
CA GLY A 80 -8.90 22.64 -26.80
C GLY A 80 -8.16 22.32 -28.09
N GLY A 81 -8.60 21.31 -28.85
CA GLY A 81 -7.98 20.99 -30.14
C GLY A 81 -6.62 20.31 -30.10
N ASN A 82 -6.12 19.96 -28.92
CA ASN A 82 -4.80 19.32 -28.74
C ASN A 82 -4.91 17.80 -28.53
N GLY A 83 -5.94 17.17 -29.06
CA GLY A 83 -6.24 15.75 -29.12
C GLY A 83 -5.32 14.78 -28.39
N PRO A 84 -4.51 14.04 -29.15
CA PRO A 84 -3.64 12.97 -28.59
C PRO A 84 -2.63 13.46 -27.53
N GLU A 85 -2.14 14.68 -27.62
CA GLU A 85 -1.17 15.24 -26.69
C GLU A 85 -1.75 15.40 -25.27
N THR A 86 -3.00 15.82 -25.17
CA THR A 86 -3.68 15.98 -23.88
C THR A 86 -3.84 14.63 -23.18
N PHE A 87 -4.25 13.61 -23.89
CA PHE A 87 -4.37 12.26 -23.34
C PHE A 87 -3.02 11.71 -22.88
N VAL A 88 -1.97 11.85 -23.70
CA VAL A 88 -0.62 11.44 -23.33
C VAL A 88 -0.13 12.19 -22.08
N ARG A 89 -0.43 13.49 -21.98
CA ARG A 89 -0.09 14.29 -20.79
C ARG A 89 -0.76 13.76 -19.53
N TYR A 90 -2.05 13.43 -19.59
CA TYR A 90 -2.76 12.82 -18.45
C TYR A 90 -2.16 11.46 -18.06
N ARG A 91 -1.83 10.63 -19.03
CA ARG A 91 -1.15 9.35 -18.76
C ARG A 91 0.24 9.52 -18.15
N ARG A 92 0.98 10.51 -18.58
CA ARG A 92 2.27 10.86 -17.95
C ARG A 92 2.09 11.33 -16.50
N GLY A 93 1.08 12.17 -16.24
CA GLY A 93 0.72 12.59 -14.87
C GLY A 93 0.37 11.38 -13.99
N GLN A 94 -0.46 10.47 -14.49
CA GLN A 94 -0.80 9.23 -13.79
C GLN A 94 0.45 8.37 -13.49
N CYS A 95 1.36 8.22 -14.45
CA CYS A 95 2.62 7.52 -14.21
C CYS A 95 3.50 8.22 -13.17
N ALA A 96 3.53 9.55 -13.18
CA ALA A 96 4.27 10.31 -12.16
C ALA A 96 3.66 10.10 -10.77
N GLY A 97 2.35 10.22 -10.63
CA GLY A 97 1.64 9.95 -9.38
C GLY A 97 1.90 8.54 -8.84
N MET A 98 1.89 7.51 -9.71
CA MET A 98 2.23 6.13 -9.33
C MET A 98 3.67 6.00 -8.80
N LYS A 99 4.63 6.69 -9.41
CA LYS A 99 6.02 6.67 -8.94
C LYS A 99 6.19 7.38 -7.60
N ASN A 100 5.54 8.54 -7.45
CA ASN A 100 5.58 9.32 -6.22
C ASN A 100 4.90 8.59 -5.04
N ALA A 101 3.89 7.78 -5.34
CA ALA A 101 3.10 7.09 -4.32
C ALA A 101 3.95 6.26 -3.34
N LEU A 102 5.02 5.59 -3.78
CA LEU A 102 5.88 4.80 -2.88
C LEU A 102 6.53 5.65 -1.79
N HIS A 103 7.01 6.84 -2.16
CA HIS A 103 7.59 7.79 -1.21
C HIS A 103 6.53 8.35 -0.27
N VAL A 104 5.42 8.83 -0.83
CA VAL A 104 4.31 9.38 -0.04
C VAL A 104 3.74 8.35 0.94
N ILE A 105 3.59 7.08 0.53
CA ILE A 105 3.14 5.98 1.40
C ILE A 105 4.11 5.82 2.58
N THR A 106 5.41 5.88 2.34
CA THR A 106 6.40 5.73 3.40
C THR A 106 6.31 6.88 4.42
N GLU A 107 6.33 8.11 3.95
CA GLU A 107 6.23 9.28 4.82
C GLU A 107 4.91 9.33 5.60
N MET A 108 3.82 8.99 4.93
CA MET A 108 2.48 8.96 5.52
C MET A 108 2.37 7.93 6.66
N HIS A 109 2.94 6.73 6.50
CA HIS A 109 2.93 5.71 7.56
C HIS A 109 3.74 6.15 8.77
N GLU A 110 4.87 6.81 8.55
CA GLU A 110 5.69 7.37 9.63
C GLU A 110 4.97 8.50 10.37
N ASP A 111 4.30 9.38 9.62
CA ASP A 111 3.53 10.47 10.20
C ASP A 111 2.33 9.96 11.01
N TRP A 112 1.59 8.99 10.46
CA TRP A 112 0.47 8.35 11.16
C TRP A 112 0.91 7.70 12.47
N ALA A 113 1.96 6.87 12.45
CA ALA A 113 2.46 6.20 13.64
C ALA A 113 3.00 7.17 14.70
N ARG A 114 3.53 8.31 14.30
CA ARG A 114 3.99 9.36 15.22
C ARG A 114 2.84 10.04 15.94
N ARG A 115 1.69 10.20 15.30
CA ARG A 115 0.49 10.83 15.85
C ARG A 115 -0.33 9.87 16.70
N SER A 116 -0.58 8.67 16.18
CA SER A 116 -1.49 7.69 16.77
C SER A 116 -0.78 6.65 17.65
N GLY A 117 0.56 6.63 17.68
CA GLY A 117 1.36 5.79 18.56
C GLY A 117 1.81 4.46 17.94
N GLU A 118 2.55 3.68 18.75
CA GLU A 118 3.22 2.44 18.28
C GLU A 118 2.25 1.33 17.86
N ALA A 119 1.04 1.28 18.41
CA ALA A 119 0.01 0.29 18.00
C ALA A 119 -0.39 0.46 16.52
N HIS A 120 -0.21 1.66 15.98
CA HIS A 120 -0.52 2.04 14.61
C HIS A 120 0.70 2.05 13.67
N ARG A 121 1.84 1.55 14.15
CA ARG A 121 3.07 1.48 13.36
C ARG A 121 3.13 0.19 12.57
N PHE A 122 3.02 0.31 11.26
CA PHE A 122 3.14 -0.80 10.31
C PHE A 122 4.15 -0.46 9.22
N ALA A 123 4.78 -1.50 8.66
CA ALA A 123 5.66 -1.33 7.52
C ALA A 123 4.86 -0.80 6.31
N PRO A 124 5.33 0.25 5.64
CA PRO A 124 4.58 0.88 4.55
C PRO A 124 4.56 0.07 3.26
N LEU A 125 5.68 -0.52 2.88
CA LEU A 125 5.88 -1.16 1.57
C LEU A 125 6.06 -2.66 1.68
N VAL A 126 7.02 -3.07 2.50
CA VAL A 126 7.45 -4.46 2.73
C VAL A 126 7.70 -4.62 4.21
N GLU A 127 7.14 -5.66 4.82
CA GLU A 127 7.43 -6.02 6.20
C GLU A 127 8.44 -7.17 6.19
N GLU A 128 9.54 -6.97 6.91
CA GLU A 128 10.59 -7.94 7.10
C GLU A 128 10.43 -8.62 8.46
N TYR A 129 10.48 -9.93 8.48
CA TYR A 129 10.38 -10.69 9.71
C TYR A 129 11.48 -11.73 9.78
N ARG A 130 12.38 -11.61 10.78
CA ARG A 130 13.52 -12.48 11.01
C ARG A 130 14.42 -12.68 9.79
N LEU A 131 14.70 -11.61 9.03
CA LEU A 131 15.53 -11.65 7.83
C LEU A 131 17.02 -11.39 8.07
N ASP A 132 17.42 -10.85 9.22
CA ASP A 132 18.79 -10.36 9.48
C ASP A 132 19.89 -11.38 9.17
N ASP A 133 19.63 -12.67 9.43
CA ASP A 133 20.55 -13.78 9.19
C ASP A 133 19.95 -14.90 8.34
N ALA A 134 18.84 -14.62 7.66
CA ALA A 134 18.12 -15.62 6.90
C ALA A 134 18.86 -15.99 5.61
N GLU A 135 18.99 -17.29 5.36
CA GLU A 135 19.46 -17.85 4.10
C GLU A 135 18.30 -18.16 3.14
N TYR A 136 17.14 -18.39 3.70
CA TYR A 136 15.89 -18.67 2.96
C TYR A 136 14.80 -17.74 3.42
N ALA A 137 13.89 -17.37 2.52
CA ALA A 137 12.75 -16.56 2.85
C ALA A 137 11.46 -17.08 2.22
N ILE A 138 10.35 -16.81 2.91
CA ILE A 138 9.00 -17.00 2.37
C ILE A 138 8.41 -15.62 2.12
N MET A 139 7.84 -15.39 0.96
CA MET A 139 7.11 -14.15 0.65
C MET A 139 5.62 -14.42 0.62
N THR A 140 4.86 -13.56 1.29
CA THR A 140 3.41 -13.67 1.43
C THR A 140 2.73 -12.34 1.18
N LEU A 141 1.43 -12.39 0.92
CA LEU A 141 0.55 -11.23 0.81
C LEU A 141 -0.72 -11.46 1.65
N GLY A 142 -1.14 -10.45 2.41
CA GLY A 142 -2.40 -10.47 3.12
C GLY A 142 -2.44 -11.33 4.40
N SER A 143 -3.59 -11.90 4.71
CA SER A 143 -3.88 -12.56 6.01
C SER A 143 -3.07 -13.82 6.29
N MET A 144 -2.60 -14.51 5.27
CA MET A 144 -1.77 -15.72 5.44
C MET A 144 -0.41 -15.45 6.12
N THR A 145 0.00 -14.19 6.17
CA THR A 145 1.26 -13.76 6.81
C THR A 145 1.33 -14.17 8.28
N GLY A 146 0.21 -14.17 9.00
CA GLY A 146 0.17 -14.61 10.41
C GLY A 146 0.64 -16.05 10.57
N ALA A 147 0.00 -16.97 9.87
CA ALA A 147 0.39 -18.39 9.89
C ALA A 147 1.82 -18.62 9.37
N ALA A 148 2.26 -17.81 8.40
CA ALA A 148 3.62 -17.90 7.89
C ALA A 148 4.66 -17.42 8.93
N LYS A 149 4.34 -16.45 9.79
CA LYS A 149 5.21 -16.04 10.91
C LYS A 149 5.36 -17.17 11.92
N ASP A 150 4.26 -17.86 12.28
CA ASP A 150 4.29 -19.00 13.18
C ASP A 150 5.15 -20.12 12.61
N ALA A 151 5.01 -20.44 11.32
CA ALA A 151 5.82 -21.45 10.64
C ALA A 151 7.32 -21.07 10.60
N VAL A 152 7.65 -19.79 10.40
CA VAL A 152 9.03 -19.28 10.47
C VAL A 152 9.59 -19.46 11.89
N ASP A 153 8.79 -19.16 12.92
CA ASP A 153 9.23 -19.31 14.30
C ASP A 153 9.49 -20.77 14.66
N GLU A 154 8.65 -21.71 14.22
CA GLU A 154 8.86 -23.15 14.39
C GLU A 154 10.14 -23.63 13.67
N ALA A 155 10.34 -23.23 12.42
CA ALA A 155 11.54 -23.59 11.66
C ALA A 155 12.82 -23.05 12.31
N ARG A 156 12.76 -21.80 12.81
CA ARG A 156 13.88 -21.20 13.54
C ARG A 156 14.17 -21.90 14.87
N ALA A 157 13.15 -22.35 15.58
CA ALA A 157 13.32 -23.18 16.77
C ALA A 157 13.99 -24.52 16.46
N ALA A 158 13.83 -25.05 15.25
CA ALA A 158 14.53 -26.21 14.74
C ALA A 158 15.95 -25.93 14.21
N GLY A 159 16.40 -24.67 14.23
CA GLY A 159 17.74 -24.25 13.82
C GLY A 159 17.87 -23.80 12.37
N GLU A 160 16.74 -23.69 11.64
CA GLU A 160 16.73 -23.24 10.25
C GLU A 160 16.86 -21.72 10.15
N LYS A 161 17.65 -21.24 9.20
CA LYS A 161 17.83 -19.80 8.93
C LYS A 161 16.82 -19.31 7.90
N VAL A 162 15.57 -19.24 8.30
CA VAL A 162 14.46 -18.81 7.46
C VAL A 162 13.87 -17.50 7.96
N GLY A 163 13.44 -16.65 7.05
CA GLY A 163 12.74 -15.41 7.34
C GLY A 163 11.48 -15.26 6.48
N LEU A 164 10.75 -14.17 6.68
CA LEU A 164 9.54 -13.89 5.96
C LEU A 164 9.51 -12.44 5.46
N ILE A 165 9.00 -12.28 4.26
CA ILE A 165 8.70 -11.01 3.63
C ILE A 165 7.19 -10.93 3.39
N LYS A 166 6.55 -9.87 3.91
CA LYS A 166 5.16 -9.56 3.59
C LYS A 166 5.11 -8.36 2.66
N ILE A 167 4.50 -8.53 1.51
CA ILE A 167 4.20 -7.40 0.63
C ILE A 167 2.99 -6.66 1.21
N LYS A 168 3.18 -5.38 1.55
CA LYS A 168 2.12 -4.50 2.05
C LYS A 168 1.52 -3.66 0.93
N THR A 169 2.34 -2.95 0.17
CA THR A 169 1.93 -2.21 -1.02
C THR A 169 2.15 -3.07 -2.25
N PHE A 170 1.06 -3.38 -2.97
CA PHE A 170 1.11 -4.22 -4.15
C PHE A 170 1.24 -3.41 -5.45
N SER A 171 0.63 -2.25 -5.51
CA SER A 171 0.69 -1.36 -6.68
C SER A 171 0.69 0.10 -6.24
N PRO A 172 1.75 0.87 -6.58
CA PRO A 172 2.96 0.46 -7.33
C PRO A 172 3.79 -0.57 -6.59
N PHE A 173 4.39 -1.52 -7.33
CA PHE A 173 5.15 -2.60 -6.70
C PHE A 173 6.49 -2.09 -6.16
N PRO A 174 6.84 -2.35 -4.88
CA PRO A 174 8.00 -1.78 -4.21
C PRO A 174 9.29 -2.55 -4.51
N ILE A 175 9.75 -2.52 -5.75
CA ILE A 175 10.89 -3.33 -6.24
C ILE A 175 12.15 -3.08 -5.41
N ASP A 176 12.48 -1.81 -5.15
CA ASP A 176 13.72 -1.44 -4.47
C ASP A 176 13.72 -1.93 -3.00
N ALA A 177 12.57 -1.78 -2.32
CA ALA A 177 12.40 -2.28 -0.95
C ALA A 177 12.51 -3.81 -0.90
N LEU A 178 11.89 -4.50 -1.85
CA LEU A 178 11.97 -5.96 -1.94
C LEU A 178 13.40 -6.43 -2.24
N GLN A 179 14.11 -5.78 -3.16
CA GLN A 179 15.51 -6.09 -3.46
C GLN A 179 16.40 -5.86 -2.25
N HIS A 180 16.10 -4.84 -1.44
CA HIS A 180 16.81 -4.61 -0.19
C HIS A 180 16.57 -5.74 0.81
N ALA A 181 15.32 -6.11 1.03
CA ALA A 181 14.93 -7.19 1.95
C ALA A 181 15.51 -8.55 1.56
N LEU A 182 15.73 -8.79 0.27
CA LEU A 182 16.29 -10.04 -0.23
C LEU A 182 17.82 -10.13 -0.19
N ARG A 183 18.52 -9.11 0.32
CA ARG A 183 19.98 -9.15 0.42
C ARG A 183 20.42 -10.25 1.36
N GLY A 184 21.24 -11.17 0.85
CA GLY A 184 21.74 -12.33 1.60
C GLY A 184 20.84 -13.56 1.55
N VAL A 185 19.61 -13.43 1.09
CA VAL A 185 18.69 -14.56 0.88
C VAL A 185 19.12 -15.35 -0.36
N ARG A 186 19.33 -16.67 -0.18
CA ARG A 186 19.80 -17.60 -1.24
C ARG A 186 18.64 -18.14 -2.07
N ALA A 187 17.48 -18.33 -1.43
CA ALA A 187 16.28 -18.78 -2.12
C ALA A 187 15.01 -18.20 -1.47
N LEU A 188 14.06 -17.85 -2.35
CA LEU A 188 12.77 -17.27 -1.99
C LEU A 188 11.65 -18.22 -2.43
N GLY A 189 10.80 -18.61 -1.47
CA GLY A 189 9.53 -19.26 -1.75
C GLY A 189 8.41 -18.22 -1.77
N VAL A 190 7.64 -18.16 -2.85
CA VAL A 190 6.49 -17.26 -2.96
C VAL A 190 5.21 -18.04 -2.73
N VAL A 191 4.39 -17.59 -1.79
CA VAL A 191 3.08 -18.17 -1.52
C VAL A 191 2.01 -17.19 -1.96
N ASP A 192 1.29 -17.56 -3.00
CA ASP A 192 0.17 -16.80 -3.54
C ASP A 192 -1.09 -17.67 -3.56
N ARG A 193 -2.22 -17.08 -3.20
CA ARG A 193 -3.54 -17.73 -3.24
C ARG A 193 -4.27 -17.47 -4.56
N SER A 194 -3.75 -16.57 -5.37
CA SER A 194 -4.33 -16.22 -6.67
C SER A 194 -3.97 -17.25 -7.73
N VAL A 195 -4.92 -17.63 -8.54
CA VAL A 195 -4.70 -18.45 -9.73
C VAL A 195 -5.13 -17.67 -10.96
N ASN A 196 -4.18 -17.39 -11.81
CA ASN A 196 -4.48 -16.75 -13.09
C ASN A 196 -4.78 -17.81 -14.15
N PHE A 197 -6.04 -18.06 -14.40
CA PHE A 197 -6.49 -19.09 -15.38
C PHE A 197 -6.03 -18.81 -16.83
N ARG A 198 -5.64 -17.60 -17.15
CA ARG A 198 -5.23 -17.22 -18.50
C ARG A 198 -3.75 -17.52 -18.77
N TRP A 199 -2.90 -17.40 -17.75
CA TRP A 199 -1.45 -17.55 -17.87
C TRP A 199 -0.91 -18.79 -17.15
N ASN A 200 -1.78 -19.52 -16.46
CA ASN A 200 -1.43 -20.70 -15.66
C ASN A 200 -0.31 -20.41 -14.64
N CYS A 201 -0.28 -19.20 -14.09
CA CYS A 201 0.62 -18.74 -13.03
C CYS A 201 -0.13 -17.76 -12.10
N GLY A 202 0.26 -17.72 -10.85
CA GLY A 202 -0.28 -16.80 -9.85
C GLY A 202 0.20 -15.36 -10.03
#